data_ba9b4aff92c11a594a7c6984db1df5fe
#
_entry.id   ba9b4aff92c11a594a7c6984db1df5fe
#
_cell.length_a   1.000
_cell.length_b   1.000
_cell.length_c   1.000
_cell.angle_alpha   90.00
_cell.angle_beta   90.00
_cell.angle_gamma   90.00
#
_symmetry.space_group_name_H-M   'P 1'
#
loop_
_entity.id
_entity.type
_entity.pdbx_description
1 polymer ?
#
loop_
_entity_poly.entity_id
_entity_poly.type
_entity_poly.pdbx_seq_one_letter_code
_entity_poly.pdbx_strand_id
1 'polypeptide(L)'
;FVLPEIKNYSDHLEYLQDQFFRIDLAQQLNVVRKNFDVNSPSSNRLKSKLILLENRIKERIKVTSNSIMLEDFFKNNDLNEQEQTLFLALLKEEYSGGDGSLRDMNSLIELISSDDYEKIKYRSLLEETSTLVSKALIDYDEVLTPFGGINRNFYIPDEVLYKISHPTKKSANVGKIKLDTVIKEQDMFELISTTKTLDDVVLNEKTKETLDALLKQVDK
;
A
#
# COMPACT_ATOMS: atom_id res chain seq x y z
N PHE A 1 19.19 -16.79 -13.05
CA PHE A 1 18.78 -15.36 -13.13
C PHE A 1 18.68 -15.00 -14.61
N VAL A 2 17.49 -14.76 -15.09
CA VAL A 2 17.20 -14.30 -16.44
C VAL A 2 16.69 -12.86 -16.31
N LEU A 3 17.36 -11.91 -16.96
CA LEU A 3 16.89 -10.53 -17.02
C LEU A 3 15.66 -10.45 -17.95
N PRO A 4 14.61 -9.71 -17.58
CA PRO A 4 13.49 -9.45 -18.49
C PRO A 4 13.96 -8.81 -19.81
N GLU A 5 13.31 -9.12 -20.90
CA GLU A 5 13.58 -8.47 -22.20
C GLU A 5 13.16 -6.98 -22.15
N ILE A 6 13.87 -6.13 -22.93
CA ILE A 6 13.47 -4.73 -23.12
C ILE A 6 12.28 -4.69 -24.07
N LYS A 7 11.08 -4.77 -23.52
CA LYS A 7 9.81 -4.64 -24.25
C LYS A 7 8.81 -3.86 -23.39
N ASN A 8 7.78 -3.35 -24.01
CA ASN A 8 6.68 -2.71 -23.30
C ASN A 8 6.13 -3.66 -22.23
N TYR A 9 5.70 -3.11 -21.09
CA TYR A 9 4.85 -3.86 -20.19
C TYR A 9 3.50 -4.11 -20.86
N SER A 10 3.09 -5.35 -20.93
CA SER A 10 1.81 -5.75 -21.54
C SER A 10 0.63 -5.33 -20.64
N ASP A 11 0.83 -5.42 -19.34
CA ASP A 11 -0.14 -5.09 -18.32
C ASP A 11 0.53 -4.70 -16.99
N HIS A 12 -0.29 -4.35 -16.01
CA HIS A 12 0.16 -3.96 -14.69
C HIS A 12 0.80 -5.11 -13.90
N LEU A 13 0.37 -6.35 -14.13
CA LEU A 13 0.90 -7.52 -13.43
C LEU A 13 2.35 -7.80 -13.84
N GLU A 14 2.67 -7.68 -15.11
CA GLU A 14 4.05 -7.86 -15.61
C GLU A 14 5.00 -6.84 -14.97
N TYR A 15 4.55 -5.59 -14.82
CA TYR A 15 5.31 -4.56 -14.11
C TYR A 15 5.49 -4.91 -12.63
N LEU A 16 4.43 -5.34 -11.94
CA LEU A 16 4.50 -5.74 -10.54
C LEU A 16 5.43 -6.94 -10.31
N GLN A 17 5.42 -7.93 -11.21
CA GLN A 17 6.32 -9.08 -11.14
C GLN A 17 7.80 -8.64 -11.14
N ASP A 18 8.19 -7.73 -12.03
CA ASP A 18 9.55 -7.21 -12.07
C ASP A 18 9.90 -6.44 -10.78
N GLN A 19 8.98 -5.62 -10.27
CA GLN A 19 9.17 -4.87 -9.04
C GLN A 19 9.26 -5.79 -7.81
N PHE A 20 8.41 -6.80 -7.70
CA PHE A 20 8.45 -7.76 -6.61
C PHE A 20 9.73 -8.60 -6.65
N PHE A 21 10.17 -8.98 -7.84
CA PHE A 21 11.45 -9.65 -8.01
C PHE A 21 12.63 -8.75 -7.58
N ARG A 22 12.56 -7.43 -7.83
CA ARG A 22 13.53 -6.46 -7.31
C ARG A 22 13.56 -6.46 -5.78
N ILE A 23 12.39 -6.46 -5.12
CA ILE A 23 12.28 -6.54 -3.67
C ILE A 23 12.88 -7.85 -3.13
N ASP A 24 12.61 -8.99 -3.77
CA ASP A 24 13.19 -10.29 -3.39
C ASP A 24 14.73 -10.28 -3.44
N LEU A 25 15.30 -9.71 -4.50
CA LEU A 25 16.76 -9.60 -4.60
C LEU A 25 17.34 -8.68 -3.53
N ALA A 26 16.67 -7.58 -3.20
CA ALA A 26 17.09 -6.68 -2.12
C ALA A 26 17.04 -7.38 -0.75
N GLN A 27 15.98 -8.14 -0.46
CA GLN A 27 15.90 -8.96 0.76
C GLN A 27 17.02 -10.00 0.83
N GLN A 28 17.26 -10.75 -0.26
CA GLN A 28 18.35 -11.73 -0.32
C GLN A 28 19.71 -11.07 -0.07
N LEU A 29 19.94 -9.88 -0.64
CA LEU A 29 21.16 -9.12 -0.43
C LEU A 29 21.33 -8.76 1.06
N ASN A 30 20.27 -8.33 1.74
CA ASN A 30 20.32 -8.01 3.16
C ASN A 30 20.60 -9.23 4.03
N VAL A 31 19.98 -10.38 3.73
CA VAL A 31 20.26 -11.65 4.45
C VAL A 31 21.72 -12.03 4.28
N VAL A 32 22.28 -11.92 3.08
CA VAL A 32 23.71 -12.24 2.84
C VAL A 32 24.63 -11.26 3.57
N ARG A 33 24.29 -9.96 3.59
CA ARG A 33 25.07 -8.94 4.32
C ARG A 33 25.08 -9.16 5.83
N LYS A 34 23.97 -9.63 6.40
CA LYS A 34 23.88 -9.95 7.84
C LYS A 34 24.71 -11.19 8.24
N ASN A 35 24.73 -12.18 7.37
CA ASN A 35 25.34 -13.49 7.67
C ASN A 35 26.79 -13.59 7.21
N PHE A 36 27.23 -12.72 6.30
CA PHE A 36 28.56 -12.73 5.69
C PHE A 36 29.14 -11.31 5.65
N ASP A 37 30.42 -11.22 5.29
CA ASP A 37 31.02 -9.91 5.02
C ASP A 37 30.27 -9.18 3.89
N VAL A 38 30.04 -7.89 4.10
CA VAL A 38 29.39 -6.98 3.12
C VAL A 38 30.09 -7.03 1.75
N ASN A 39 31.39 -7.27 1.72
CA ASN A 39 32.21 -7.40 0.51
C ASN A 39 32.39 -8.83 0.02
N SER A 40 31.63 -9.79 0.56
CA SER A 40 31.72 -11.17 0.10
C SER A 40 31.39 -11.30 -1.41
N PRO A 41 31.98 -12.27 -2.13
CA PRO A 41 31.64 -12.51 -3.55
C PRO A 41 30.15 -12.70 -3.79
N SER A 42 29.45 -13.33 -2.84
CA SER A 42 27.99 -13.53 -2.89
C SER A 42 27.22 -12.22 -2.80
N SER A 43 27.63 -11.32 -1.88
CA SER A 43 27.04 -9.99 -1.74
C SER A 43 27.23 -9.16 -3.00
N ASN A 44 28.45 -9.12 -3.53
CA ASN A 44 28.78 -8.37 -4.76
C ASN A 44 27.99 -8.89 -5.97
N ARG A 45 27.82 -10.22 -6.08
CA ARG A 45 27.04 -10.83 -7.16
C ARG A 45 25.56 -10.45 -7.08
N LEU A 46 24.96 -10.46 -5.88
CA LEU A 46 23.56 -10.06 -5.69
C LEU A 46 23.37 -8.57 -5.95
N LYS A 47 24.29 -7.73 -5.46
CA LYS A 47 24.28 -6.28 -5.74
C LYS A 47 24.32 -5.99 -7.23
N SER A 48 25.20 -6.66 -7.98
CA SER A 48 25.28 -6.51 -9.43
C SER A 48 24.00 -6.94 -10.13
N LYS A 49 23.37 -8.05 -9.71
CA LYS A 49 22.07 -8.49 -10.24
C LYS A 49 20.97 -7.48 -9.99
N LEU A 50 20.91 -6.92 -8.77
CA LEU A 50 19.92 -5.92 -8.40
C LEU A 50 20.04 -4.67 -9.28
N ILE A 51 21.27 -4.13 -9.42
CA ILE A 51 21.53 -2.96 -10.28
C ILE A 51 21.13 -3.24 -11.75
N LEU A 52 21.46 -4.43 -12.26
CA LEU A 52 21.07 -4.81 -13.64
C LEU A 52 19.54 -4.88 -13.79
N LEU A 53 18.84 -5.42 -12.82
CA LEU A 53 17.37 -5.49 -12.85
C LEU A 53 16.74 -4.10 -12.75
N GLU A 54 17.22 -3.25 -11.86
CA GLU A 54 16.74 -1.87 -11.72
C GLU A 54 16.90 -1.06 -13.00
N ASN A 55 18.06 -1.17 -13.65
CA ASN A 55 18.29 -0.53 -14.93
C ASN A 55 17.34 -1.08 -16.00
N ARG A 56 17.11 -2.41 -16.01
CA ARG A 56 16.19 -3.04 -16.95
C ARG A 56 14.75 -2.59 -16.76
N ILE A 57 14.28 -2.47 -15.51
CA ILE A 57 12.95 -1.93 -15.19
C ILE A 57 12.83 -0.49 -15.70
N LYS A 58 13.83 0.37 -15.42
CA LYS A 58 13.86 1.75 -15.90
C LYS A 58 13.79 1.85 -17.43
N GLU A 59 14.51 0.97 -18.15
CA GLU A 59 14.45 0.91 -19.62
C GLU A 59 13.07 0.44 -20.13
N ARG A 60 12.47 -0.56 -19.50
CA ARG A 60 11.13 -1.04 -19.85
C ARG A 60 10.06 0.03 -19.61
N ILE A 61 10.13 0.78 -18.51
CA ILE A 61 9.23 1.91 -18.24
C ILE A 61 9.33 2.95 -19.37
N LYS A 62 10.55 3.28 -19.82
CA LYS A 62 10.76 4.28 -20.90
C LYS A 62 10.16 3.88 -22.24
N VAL A 63 10.21 2.59 -22.60
CA VAL A 63 9.66 2.10 -23.88
C VAL A 63 8.17 1.78 -23.79
N THR A 64 7.59 1.75 -22.59
CA THR A 64 6.16 1.48 -22.39
C THR A 64 5.36 2.72 -22.75
N SER A 65 4.55 2.62 -23.81
CA SER A 65 3.72 3.71 -24.31
C SER A 65 2.45 3.95 -23.49
N ASN A 66 1.98 2.91 -22.80
CA ASN A 66 0.80 3.00 -21.93
C ASN A 66 1.20 3.53 -20.56
N SER A 67 0.30 4.30 -19.93
CA SER A 67 0.48 4.71 -18.55
C SER A 67 0.55 3.50 -17.62
N ILE A 68 1.59 3.44 -16.81
CA ILE A 68 1.74 2.46 -15.73
C ILE A 68 1.13 3.09 -14.49
N MET A 69 -0.02 2.59 -14.06
CA MET A 69 -0.82 3.19 -12.98
C MET A 69 -0.03 3.43 -11.69
N LEU A 70 0.86 2.50 -11.33
CA LEU A 70 1.65 2.63 -10.11
C LEU A 70 2.76 3.69 -10.25
N GLU A 71 3.33 3.87 -11.43
CA GLU A 71 4.27 4.97 -11.71
C GLU A 71 3.57 6.34 -11.63
N ASP A 72 2.35 6.43 -12.17
CA ASP A 72 1.53 7.64 -12.03
C ASP A 72 1.15 7.89 -10.57
N PHE A 73 0.82 6.84 -9.82
CA PHE A 73 0.55 6.94 -8.39
C PHE A 73 1.76 7.49 -7.62
N PHE A 74 2.96 6.99 -7.88
CA PHE A 74 4.19 7.47 -7.26
C PHE A 74 4.47 8.93 -7.61
N LYS A 75 4.33 9.29 -8.88
CA LYS A 75 4.52 10.65 -9.36
C LYS A 75 3.50 11.63 -8.78
N ASN A 76 2.23 11.25 -8.72
CA ASN A 76 1.16 12.09 -8.19
C ASN A 76 1.28 12.34 -6.67
N ASN A 77 1.99 11.46 -5.97
CA ASN A 77 2.25 11.59 -4.55
C ASN A 77 3.65 12.12 -4.23
N ASP A 78 4.47 12.45 -5.24
CA ASP A 78 5.84 12.96 -5.11
C ASP A 78 6.76 12.00 -4.33
N LEU A 79 6.60 10.69 -4.49
CA LEU A 79 7.39 9.69 -3.79
C LEU A 79 8.80 9.57 -4.38
N ASN A 80 9.82 9.68 -3.52
CA ASN A 80 11.20 9.41 -3.90
C ASN A 80 11.47 7.90 -4.07
N GLU A 81 12.65 7.51 -4.58
CA GLU A 81 13.00 6.11 -4.86
C GLU A 81 12.93 5.21 -3.61
N GLN A 82 13.29 5.71 -2.43
CA GLN A 82 13.24 4.99 -1.16
C GLN A 82 11.78 4.78 -0.72
N GLU A 83 10.96 5.82 -0.77
CA GLU A 83 9.53 5.74 -0.45
C GLU A 83 8.78 4.80 -1.39
N GLN A 84 9.08 4.82 -2.69
CA GLN A 84 8.55 3.87 -3.67
C GLN A 84 8.94 2.44 -3.32
N THR A 85 10.18 2.21 -2.89
CA THR A 85 10.66 0.87 -2.50
C THR A 85 9.96 0.37 -1.24
N LEU A 86 9.78 1.22 -0.23
CA LEU A 86 9.01 0.90 0.97
C LEU A 86 7.56 0.54 0.65
N PHE A 87 6.92 1.36 -0.18
CA PHE A 87 5.54 1.12 -0.62
C PHE A 87 5.42 -0.20 -1.40
N LEU A 88 6.34 -0.48 -2.33
CA LEU A 88 6.38 -1.73 -3.10
C LEU A 88 6.63 -2.96 -2.23
N ALA A 89 7.44 -2.83 -1.19
CA ALA A 89 7.67 -3.91 -0.24
C ALA A 89 6.39 -4.27 0.52
N LEU A 90 5.66 -3.26 1.01
CA LEU A 90 4.37 -3.46 1.66
C LEU A 90 3.32 -4.00 0.68
N LEU A 91 3.27 -3.47 -0.55
CA LEU A 91 2.36 -3.95 -1.58
C LEU A 91 2.59 -5.43 -1.93
N LYS A 92 3.84 -5.85 -1.92
CA LYS A 92 4.19 -7.26 -2.10
C LYS A 92 3.65 -8.12 -0.96
N GLU A 93 3.78 -7.68 0.30
CA GLU A 93 3.22 -8.40 1.46
C GLU A 93 1.69 -8.53 1.36
N GLU A 94 0.98 -7.47 0.92
CA GLU A 94 -0.47 -7.50 0.76
C GLU A 94 -0.91 -8.50 -0.31
N TYR A 95 -0.22 -8.55 -1.46
CA TYR A 95 -0.63 -9.41 -2.59
C TYR A 95 -0.09 -10.83 -2.54
N SER A 96 1.08 -11.04 -1.96
CA SER A 96 1.73 -12.35 -1.96
C SER A 96 1.38 -13.20 -0.74
N GLY A 97 0.66 -12.63 0.24
CA GLY A 97 0.40 -13.33 1.50
C GLY A 97 1.68 -13.74 2.20
N GLY A 98 2.67 -12.82 2.22
CA GLY A 98 3.98 -13.05 2.82
C GLY A 98 3.91 -13.39 4.31
N ASP A 99 5.06 -13.70 4.91
CA ASP A 99 5.18 -14.02 6.35
C ASP A 99 5.08 -12.77 7.25
N GLY A 100 4.81 -11.61 6.68
CA GLY A 100 4.75 -10.32 7.36
C GLY A 100 6.12 -9.73 7.72
N SER A 101 7.21 -10.34 7.25
CA SER A 101 8.58 -9.91 7.59
C SER A 101 8.89 -8.49 7.10
N LEU A 102 8.27 -8.05 6.01
CA LEU A 102 8.41 -6.70 5.47
C LEU A 102 7.40 -5.69 6.04
N ARG A 103 6.67 -6.02 7.10
CA ARG A 103 5.81 -5.05 7.80
C ARG A 103 6.52 -4.37 8.96
N ASP A 104 7.56 -5.00 9.49
CA ASP A 104 8.36 -4.46 10.60
C ASP A 104 9.20 -3.26 10.16
N MET A 105 9.21 -2.19 10.99
CA MET A 105 9.96 -0.96 10.71
C MET A 105 11.43 -1.23 10.40
N ASN A 106 12.10 -2.06 11.19
CA ASN A 106 13.53 -2.27 11.01
C ASN A 106 13.82 -3.05 9.72
N SER A 107 12.98 -4.04 9.39
CA SER A 107 13.07 -4.80 8.14
C SER A 107 12.89 -3.92 6.91
N LEU A 108 11.92 -3.00 6.96
CA LEU A 108 11.69 -2.01 5.88
C LEU A 108 12.87 -1.07 5.72
N ILE A 109 13.41 -0.53 6.81
CA ILE A 109 14.57 0.37 6.76
C ILE A 109 15.82 -0.37 6.26
N GLU A 110 16.03 -1.59 6.69
CA GLU A 110 17.14 -2.41 6.20
C GLU A 110 17.06 -2.67 4.69
N LEU A 111 15.85 -2.81 4.16
CA LEU A 111 15.64 -3.06 2.73
C LEU A 111 16.19 -1.94 1.85
N ILE A 112 16.13 -0.70 2.31
CA ILE A 112 16.51 0.51 1.54
C ILE A 112 17.87 1.08 1.95
N SER A 113 18.52 0.52 3.00
CA SER A 113 19.76 1.04 3.56
C SER A 113 20.94 0.18 3.17
N SER A 114 22.08 0.81 2.86
CA SER A 114 23.34 0.13 2.59
C SER A 114 24.26 0.06 3.81
N ASP A 115 24.08 0.96 4.78
CA ASP A 115 24.88 1.07 6.00
C ASP A 115 24.05 1.63 7.18
N ASP A 116 24.66 1.72 8.36
CA ASP A 116 23.99 2.17 9.59
C ASP A 116 23.66 3.67 9.57
N TYR A 117 24.41 4.48 8.84
CA TYR A 117 24.10 5.90 8.68
C TYR A 117 22.79 6.08 7.89
N GLU A 118 22.66 5.35 6.80
CA GLU A 118 21.40 5.37 6.01
C GLU A 118 20.23 4.81 6.80
N LYS A 119 20.41 3.78 7.64
CA LYS A 119 19.34 3.29 8.53
C LYS A 119 18.81 4.38 9.45
N ILE A 120 19.71 5.17 10.07
CA ILE A 120 19.29 6.28 10.93
C ILE A 120 18.55 7.35 10.11
N LYS A 121 19.09 7.71 8.95
CA LYS A 121 18.52 8.73 8.06
C LYS A 121 17.13 8.35 7.56
N TYR A 122 16.95 7.11 7.11
CA TYR A 122 15.72 6.67 6.47
C TYR A 122 14.59 6.32 7.44
N ARG A 123 14.84 6.24 8.76
CA ARG A 123 13.76 6.08 9.75
C ARG A 123 12.71 7.18 9.63
N SER A 124 13.12 8.39 9.30
CA SER A 124 12.20 9.52 9.11
C SER A 124 11.16 9.29 7.99
N LEU A 125 11.43 8.38 7.05
CA LEU A 125 10.47 8.04 5.98
C LEU A 125 9.26 7.22 6.47
N LEU A 126 9.32 6.69 7.69
CA LEU A 126 8.25 5.91 8.34
C LEU A 126 7.69 6.61 9.60
N GLU A 127 8.02 7.88 9.80
CA GLU A 127 7.45 8.71 10.87
C GLU A 127 6.12 9.35 10.44
N GLU A 128 5.33 9.81 11.39
CA GLU A 128 4.01 10.41 11.16
C GLU A 128 4.03 11.60 10.19
N THR A 129 5.13 12.35 10.18
CA THR A 129 5.32 13.51 9.31
C THR A 129 5.84 13.18 7.91
N SER A 130 6.17 11.91 7.65
CA SER A 130 6.67 11.47 6.34
C SER A 130 5.58 11.55 5.26
N THR A 131 5.99 11.63 4.00
CA THR A 131 5.04 11.67 2.87
C THR A 131 4.13 10.43 2.85
N LEU A 132 4.69 9.25 3.13
CA LEU A 132 3.93 8.00 3.10
C LEU A 132 2.82 7.97 4.14
N VAL A 133 3.12 8.36 5.39
CA VAL A 133 2.17 8.30 6.52
C VAL A 133 1.24 9.51 6.50
N SER A 134 1.77 10.73 6.31
CA SER A 134 0.96 11.96 6.35
C SER A 134 -0.09 12.04 5.23
N LYS A 135 0.18 11.41 4.07
CA LYS A 135 -0.78 11.30 2.97
C LYS A 135 -1.67 10.04 3.09
N ALA A 136 -1.59 9.30 4.21
CA ALA A 136 -2.30 8.04 4.42
C ALA A 136 -2.12 7.03 3.29
N LEU A 137 -0.92 6.97 2.69
CA LEU A 137 -0.57 5.97 1.68
C LEU A 137 -0.19 4.64 2.33
N ILE A 138 0.39 4.71 3.53
CA ILE A 138 0.62 3.59 4.45
C ILE A 138 0.12 3.99 5.84
N ASP A 139 -0.19 2.99 6.65
CA ASP A 139 -0.54 3.15 8.05
C ASP A 139 0.20 2.09 8.88
N TYR A 140 0.09 2.14 10.19
CA TYR A 140 0.78 1.19 11.06
C TYR A 140 -0.03 0.85 12.32
N ASP A 141 0.16 -0.38 12.80
CA ASP A 141 -0.29 -0.83 14.10
C ASP A 141 0.88 -0.86 15.08
N GLU A 142 0.65 -0.44 16.32
CA GLU A 142 1.62 -0.55 17.39
C GLU A 142 1.46 -1.90 18.10
N VAL A 143 2.52 -2.68 18.07
CA VAL A 143 2.56 -4.03 18.68
C VAL A 143 3.51 -4.00 19.87
N LEU A 144 3.02 -4.41 21.04
CA LEU A 144 3.85 -4.57 22.23
C LEU A 144 4.77 -5.78 22.05
N THR A 145 6.06 -5.55 22.20
CA THR A 145 7.04 -6.64 22.19
C THR A 145 7.06 -7.36 23.55
N PRO A 146 7.45 -8.65 23.61
CA PRO A 146 7.53 -9.42 24.86
C PRO A 146 8.43 -8.78 25.94
N PHE A 147 9.34 -7.89 25.55
CA PHE A 147 10.26 -7.19 26.44
C PHE A 147 9.82 -5.75 26.80
N GLY A 148 8.55 -5.42 26.54
CA GLY A 148 7.95 -4.12 26.92
C GLY A 148 8.28 -2.96 25.96
N GLY A 149 8.87 -3.24 24.79
CA GLY A 149 9.04 -2.25 23.72
C GLY A 149 7.80 -2.17 22.82
N ILE A 150 7.66 -1.06 22.11
CA ILE A 150 6.64 -0.90 21.05
C ILE A 150 7.33 -1.08 19.69
N ASN A 151 6.78 -1.95 18.87
CA ASN A 151 7.14 -2.11 17.48
C ASN A 151 6.00 -1.60 16.59
N ARG A 152 6.34 -1.09 15.39
CA ARG A 152 5.35 -0.63 14.40
C ARG A 152 5.34 -1.58 13.22
N ASN A 153 4.17 -2.12 12.94
CA ASN A 153 3.91 -2.96 11.76
C ASN A 153 3.12 -2.16 10.73
N PHE A 154 3.75 -1.89 9.60
CA PHE A 154 3.17 -1.08 8.54
C PHE A 154 2.33 -1.92 7.57
N TYR A 155 1.31 -1.29 7.00
CA TYR A 155 0.44 -1.88 5.99
C TYR A 155 -0.08 -0.79 5.04
N ILE A 156 -0.65 -1.22 3.92
CA ILE A 156 -1.31 -0.32 2.97
C ILE A 156 -2.81 -0.36 3.27
N PRO A 157 -3.48 0.79 3.55
CA PRO A 157 -4.91 0.83 3.77
C PRO A 157 -5.72 0.29 2.57
N ASP A 158 -6.82 -0.40 2.84
CA ASP A 158 -7.69 -1.01 1.81
C ASP A 158 -8.13 -0.02 0.73
N GLU A 159 -8.39 1.23 1.10
CA GLU A 159 -8.76 2.28 0.15
C GLU A 159 -7.65 2.58 -0.87
N VAL A 160 -6.39 2.51 -0.45
CA VAL A 160 -5.23 2.70 -1.31
C VAL A 160 -5.03 1.48 -2.20
N LEU A 161 -5.15 0.27 -1.63
CA LEU A 161 -5.11 -0.98 -2.39
C LEU A 161 -6.21 -1.01 -3.46
N TYR A 162 -7.42 -0.60 -3.11
CA TYR A 162 -8.53 -0.51 -4.06
C TYR A 162 -8.23 0.43 -5.22
N LYS A 163 -7.69 1.62 -4.95
CA LYS A 163 -7.30 2.60 -5.97
C LYS A 163 -6.24 2.07 -6.94
N ILE A 164 -5.31 1.27 -6.43
CA ILE A 164 -4.23 0.66 -7.23
C ILE A 164 -4.73 -0.53 -8.03
N SER A 165 -5.68 -1.31 -7.50
CA SER A 165 -6.22 -2.51 -8.16
C SER A 165 -7.28 -2.18 -9.21
N HIS A 166 -7.98 -1.06 -9.05
CA HIS A 166 -9.06 -0.65 -9.93
C HIS A 166 -8.71 0.69 -10.59
N PRO A 167 -8.07 0.67 -11.78
CA PRO A 167 -7.81 1.90 -12.51
C PRO A 167 -9.14 2.58 -12.81
N THR A 168 -9.42 3.66 -12.09
CA THR A 168 -10.62 4.46 -12.30
C THR A 168 -10.62 4.94 -13.75
N LYS A 169 -11.58 4.50 -14.54
CA LYS A 169 -12.13 5.34 -15.59
C LYS A 169 -12.31 6.70 -14.95
N LYS A 170 -11.63 7.75 -15.48
CA LYS A 170 -11.57 9.14 -15.01
C LYS A 170 -12.67 9.45 -14.00
N SER A 171 -12.30 9.86 -12.80
CA SER A 171 -13.19 10.32 -11.74
C SER A 171 -14.37 11.12 -12.32
N ALA A 172 -15.44 10.41 -12.62
CA ALA A 172 -16.73 11.03 -12.69
C ALA A 172 -17.16 11.14 -11.23
N ASN A 173 -17.01 12.34 -10.67
CA ASN A 173 -17.62 12.77 -9.42
C ASN A 173 -17.76 11.66 -8.37
N VAL A 174 -17.02 11.75 -7.28
CA VAL A 174 -17.42 11.16 -6.00
C VAL A 174 -18.71 11.84 -5.58
N GLY A 175 -19.75 11.61 -6.39
CA GLY A 175 -21.12 11.89 -6.07
C GLY A 175 -21.61 10.66 -5.35
N LYS A 176 -21.89 10.82 -4.04
CA LYS A 176 -22.74 9.97 -3.20
C LYS A 176 -22.81 8.55 -3.73
N ILE A 177 -22.03 7.64 -3.17
CA ILE A 177 -22.22 6.20 -3.38
C ILE A 177 -23.72 5.99 -3.11
N LYS A 178 -24.50 5.72 -4.15
CA LYS A 178 -25.91 5.44 -3.95
C LYS A 178 -25.94 4.17 -3.12
N LEU A 179 -26.50 4.25 -1.93
CA LEU A 179 -26.66 3.14 -1.00
C LEU A 179 -27.21 1.89 -1.72
N ASP A 180 -28.07 2.11 -2.72
CA ASP A 180 -28.63 1.08 -3.62
C ASP A 180 -27.59 0.25 -4.38
N THR A 181 -26.38 0.79 -4.65
CA THR A 181 -25.36 0.05 -5.41
C THR A 181 -24.55 -0.85 -4.46
N VAL A 182 -24.27 -0.37 -3.26
CA VAL A 182 -23.54 -1.15 -2.23
C VAL A 182 -24.42 -2.30 -1.72
N ILE A 183 -25.71 -2.09 -1.58
CA ILE A 183 -26.67 -3.13 -1.11
C ILE A 183 -26.86 -4.22 -2.16
N LYS A 184 -26.86 -3.87 -3.46
CA LYS A 184 -27.01 -4.85 -4.55
C LYS A 184 -25.80 -5.76 -4.77
N GLU A 185 -24.62 -5.35 -4.32
CA GLU A 185 -23.39 -6.15 -4.42
C GLU A 185 -23.18 -7.09 -3.22
N GLN A 186 -24.00 -6.99 -2.19
CA GLN A 186 -23.96 -7.88 -1.02
C GLN A 186 -25.25 -8.69 -0.95
N ASP A 187 -25.18 -9.97 -1.31
CA ASP A 187 -26.31 -10.94 -1.27
C ASP A 187 -26.97 -11.10 0.12
N MET A 188 -26.53 -10.37 1.13
CA MET A 188 -27.05 -10.44 2.51
C MET A 188 -28.06 -9.35 2.86
N PHE A 189 -28.32 -8.37 1.98
CA PHE A 189 -29.23 -7.27 2.27
C PHE A 189 -30.29 -7.13 1.19
N GLU A 190 -31.55 -7.16 1.58
CA GLU A 190 -32.69 -6.90 0.72
C GLU A 190 -33.20 -5.47 0.93
N LEU A 191 -33.32 -4.71 -0.16
CA LEU A 191 -33.83 -3.34 -0.08
C LEU A 191 -35.35 -3.41 0.02
N ILE A 192 -35.89 -3.20 1.21
CA ILE A 192 -37.33 -3.12 1.45
C ILE A 192 -37.74 -1.66 1.38
N SER A 193 -38.50 -1.28 0.35
CA SER A 193 -39.15 0.03 0.29
C SER A 193 -40.36 0.04 1.24
N THR A 194 -40.24 0.77 2.35
CA THR A 194 -41.37 0.94 3.26
C THR A 194 -42.22 2.14 2.83
N THR A 195 -43.51 1.98 2.82
CA THR A 195 -44.48 3.09 2.63
C THR A 195 -44.82 3.78 3.95
N LYS A 196 -44.26 3.28 5.08
CA LYS A 196 -44.50 3.82 6.41
C LYS A 196 -43.43 4.81 6.80
N THR A 197 -43.84 5.94 7.33
CA THR A 197 -42.97 6.99 7.85
C THR A 197 -42.88 6.90 9.39
N LEU A 198 -41.97 7.63 10.01
CA LEU A 198 -41.88 7.73 11.48
C LEU A 198 -43.14 8.30 12.11
N ASP A 199 -43.96 9.04 11.35
CA ASP A 199 -45.22 9.59 11.81
C ASP A 199 -46.34 8.54 11.89
N ASP A 200 -46.18 7.41 11.19
CA ASP A 200 -47.11 6.26 11.25
C ASP A 200 -46.84 5.36 12.46
N VAL A 201 -45.76 5.61 13.20
CA VAL A 201 -45.40 4.82 14.38
C VAL A 201 -45.86 5.56 15.65
N VAL A 202 -46.67 4.90 16.46
CA VAL A 202 -47.10 5.44 17.75
C VAL A 202 -45.97 5.35 18.75
N LEU A 203 -45.21 6.41 18.88
CA LEU A 203 -44.13 6.56 19.86
C LEU A 203 -44.53 7.55 20.94
N ASN A 204 -44.01 7.35 22.17
CA ASN A 204 -44.16 8.36 23.19
C ASN A 204 -43.34 9.63 22.82
N GLU A 205 -43.76 10.80 23.26
CA GLU A 205 -43.16 12.08 22.89
C GLU A 205 -41.64 12.13 23.15
N LYS A 206 -41.20 11.63 24.27
CA LYS A 206 -39.79 11.61 24.63
C LYS A 206 -38.90 10.75 23.68
N THR A 207 -39.43 9.66 23.20
CA THR A 207 -38.78 8.80 22.21
C THR A 207 -38.75 9.46 20.83
N LYS A 208 -39.79 10.18 20.48
CA LYS A 208 -39.89 10.91 19.20
C LYS A 208 -38.87 12.06 19.16
N GLU A 209 -38.76 12.86 20.24
CA GLU A 209 -37.74 13.92 20.35
C GLU A 209 -36.33 13.40 20.27
N THR A 210 -36.05 12.24 20.88
CA THR A 210 -34.71 11.61 20.82
C THR A 210 -34.38 11.15 19.42
N LEU A 211 -35.31 10.55 18.70
CA LEU A 211 -35.13 10.12 17.32
C LEU A 211 -34.94 11.30 16.36
N ASP A 212 -35.72 12.36 16.51
CA ASP A 212 -35.58 13.59 15.73
C ASP A 212 -34.21 14.27 15.95
N ALA A 213 -33.71 14.22 17.17
CA ALA A 213 -32.38 14.74 17.50
C ALA A 213 -31.26 13.90 16.83
N LEU A 214 -31.40 12.58 16.80
CA LEU A 214 -30.45 11.68 16.13
C LEU A 214 -30.48 11.85 14.62
N LEU A 215 -31.66 11.95 14.00
CA LEU A 215 -31.78 12.16 12.56
C LEU A 215 -31.15 13.48 12.10
N LYS A 216 -31.29 14.55 12.89
CA LYS A 216 -30.62 15.84 12.62
C LYS A 216 -29.09 15.79 12.73
N GLN A 217 -28.52 14.78 13.39
CA GLN A 217 -27.06 14.57 13.45
C GLN A 217 -26.53 13.81 12.24
N VAL A 218 -27.35 12.97 11.61
CA VAL A 218 -26.97 12.17 10.42
C VAL A 218 -27.04 12.98 9.13
N ASP A 219 -27.85 14.04 9.08
CA ASP A 219 -28.02 14.92 7.91
C ASP A 219 -26.99 16.08 7.83
N LYS A 220 -25.93 16.04 8.62
CA LYS A 220 -24.78 16.95 8.54
C LYS A 220 -23.59 16.26 7.91
#